data_e5b6a6a484c0019d07066b8c419b1e8a
#
_entry.id   e5b6a6a484c0019d07066b8c419b1e8a
#
_cell.length_a   1.000
_cell.length_b   1.000
_cell.length_c   1.000
_cell.angle_alpha   90.00
_cell.angle_beta   90.00
_cell.angle_gamma   90.00
#
_symmetry.space_group_name_H-M   'P 1'
#
loop_
_entity.id
_entity.type
_entity.pdbx_description
1 polymer ?
#
loop_
_entity_poly.entity_id
_entity_poly.type
_entity_poly.pdbx_seq_one_letter_code
_entity_poly.pdbx_strand_id
1 'polypeptide(L)'
;MNVFSGPAHDLVSCFLEEVDRRLPGELTGLFLHGSVVWGEFFAGSDLDFVALWDQLPADERLDEIQAAHEQVLRQFPTPTFDGFHCTAADL
;
A
#
# COMPACT_ATOMS: atom_id res chain seq x y z
N MET A 1 -9.47 2.39 20.51
CA MET A 1 -10.08 2.94 19.29
C MET A 1 -9.10 2.80 18.14
N ASN A 2 -9.59 2.34 17.03
CA ASN A 2 -8.77 2.22 15.83
C ASN A 2 -8.77 3.55 15.08
N VAL A 3 -7.61 4.23 15.03
CA VAL A 3 -7.50 5.50 14.33
C VAL A 3 -7.40 5.33 12.81
N PHE A 4 -7.16 4.11 12.37
CA PHE A 4 -7.04 3.79 10.94
C PHE A 4 -8.29 3.04 10.49
N SER A 5 -9.25 3.78 9.97
CA SER A 5 -10.54 3.23 9.56
C SER A 5 -11.08 4.03 8.36
N GLY A 6 -12.22 3.58 7.83
CA GLY A 6 -12.89 4.25 6.72
C GLY A 6 -12.20 4.02 5.39
N PRO A 7 -12.26 5.00 4.47
CA PRO A 7 -11.75 4.83 3.11
C PRO A 7 -10.26 4.45 3.04
N ALA A 8 -9.45 5.01 3.93
CA ALA A 8 -8.02 4.70 3.95
C ALA A 8 -7.79 3.23 4.34
N HIS A 9 -8.54 2.75 5.33
CA HIS A 9 -8.45 1.35 5.74
C HIS A 9 -8.85 0.42 4.60
N ASP A 10 -9.94 0.73 3.91
CA ASP A 10 -10.43 -0.10 2.81
C ASP A 10 -9.44 -0.11 1.65
N LEU A 11 -8.84 1.04 1.36
CA LEU A 11 -7.83 1.15 0.33
C LEU A 11 -6.62 0.26 0.63
N VAL A 12 -6.10 0.33 1.84
CA VAL A 12 -4.94 -0.46 2.24
C VAL A 12 -5.28 -1.95 2.28
N SER A 13 -6.47 -2.30 2.75
CA SER A 13 -6.91 -3.69 2.75
C SER A 13 -6.98 -4.23 1.33
N CYS A 14 -7.49 -3.44 0.39
CA CYS A 14 -7.54 -3.82 -1.02
C CYS A 14 -6.12 -4.06 -1.56
N PHE A 15 -5.18 -3.16 -1.26
CA PHE A 15 -3.80 -3.31 -1.69
C PHE A 15 -3.18 -4.60 -1.15
N LEU A 16 -3.35 -4.85 0.15
CA LEU A 16 -2.80 -6.05 0.77
C LEU A 16 -3.39 -7.32 0.19
N GLU A 17 -4.70 -7.33 -0.07
CA GLU A 17 -5.35 -8.48 -0.68
C GLU A 17 -4.85 -8.72 -2.10
N GLU A 18 -4.69 -7.66 -2.89
CA GLU A 18 -4.20 -7.79 -4.25
C GLU A 18 -2.76 -8.28 -4.29
N VAL A 19 -1.91 -7.76 -3.41
CA VAL A 19 -0.53 -8.20 -3.32
C VAL A 19 -0.45 -9.67 -2.88
N ASP A 20 -1.23 -10.05 -1.86
CA ASP A 20 -1.20 -11.42 -1.35
C ASP A 20 -1.71 -12.41 -2.40
N ARG A 21 -2.69 -12.02 -3.19
CA ARG A 21 -3.22 -12.86 -4.25
C ARG A 21 -2.19 -13.07 -5.38
N ARG A 22 -1.43 -12.03 -5.69
CA ARG A 22 -0.48 -12.05 -6.81
C ARG A 22 0.91 -12.56 -6.41
N LEU A 23 1.35 -12.19 -5.21
CA LEU A 23 2.67 -12.51 -4.69
C LEU A 23 2.55 -13.00 -3.24
N PRO A 24 1.92 -14.17 -3.04
CA PRO A 24 1.60 -14.63 -1.68
C PRO A 24 2.84 -14.81 -0.81
N GLY A 25 2.79 -14.24 0.38
CA GLY A 25 3.84 -14.37 1.39
C GLY A 25 5.11 -13.58 1.12
N GLU A 26 5.16 -12.79 0.05
CA GLU A 26 6.39 -12.06 -0.29
C GLU A 26 6.49 -10.70 0.38
N LEU A 27 5.37 -10.04 0.64
CA LEU A 27 5.37 -8.78 1.36
C LEU A 27 5.49 -9.05 2.86
N THR A 28 6.57 -8.55 3.48
CA THR A 28 6.85 -8.82 4.89
C THR A 28 6.35 -7.74 5.82
N GLY A 29 6.12 -6.54 5.32
CA GLY A 29 5.58 -5.46 6.14
C GLY A 29 5.09 -4.30 5.31
N LEU A 30 4.20 -3.51 5.89
CA LEU A 30 3.71 -2.29 5.27
C LEU A 30 3.60 -1.23 6.36
N PHE A 31 4.32 -0.14 6.18
CA PHE A 31 4.30 0.99 7.09
C PHE A 31 3.55 2.15 6.43
N LEU A 32 2.68 2.79 7.18
CA LEU A 32 1.85 3.86 6.67
C LEU A 32 2.17 5.17 7.36
N HIS A 33 2.11 6.24 6.60
CA HIS A 33 2.39 7.57 7.07
C HIS A 33 1.48 8.57 6.37
N GLY A 34 1.19 9.69 7.01
CA GLY A 34 0.36 10.73 6.43
C GLY A 34 -0.81 11.11 7.34
N SER A 35 -1.51 12.14 6.95
CA SER A 35 -2.61 12.69 7.76
C SER A 35 -3.74 11.69 7.98
N VAL A 36 -4.01 10.83 7.02
CA VAL A 36 -5.08 9.83 7.16
C VAL A 36 -4.81 8.82 8.26
N VAL A 37 -3.53 8.55 8.57
CA VAL A 37 -3.15 7.62 9.63
C VAL A 37 -3.55 8.16 10.99
N TRP A 38 -3.63 9.47 11.12
CA TRP A 38 -4.01 10.12 12.37
C TRP A 38 -5.51 10.42 12.47
N GLY A 39 -6.29 9.88 11.53
CA GLY A 39 -7.72 10.08 11.53
C GLY A 39 -8.17 11.36 10.84
N GLU A 40 -7.24 12.10 10.26
CA GLU A 40 -7.54 13.31 9.51
C GLU A 40 -7.60 12.96 8.03
N PHE A 41 -8.79 13.00 7.47
CA PHE A 41 -9.00 12.69 6.06
C PHE A 41 -9.63 13.87 5.34
N PHE A 42 -8.97 14.33 4.31
CA PHE A 42 -9.47 15.38 3.44
C PHE A 42 -9.36 14.90 1.99
N ALA A 43 -10.24 15.41 1.14
CA ALA A 43 -10.10 15.18 -0.29
C ALA A 43 -8.73 15.71 -0.73
N GLY A 44 -7.93 14.86 -1.35
CA GLY A 44 -6.59 15.19 -1.77
C GLY A 44 -5.49 14.90 -0.74
N SER A 45 -5.86 14.38 0.43
CA SER A 45 -4.85 13.91 1.39
C SER A 45 -4.05 12.77 0.78
N ASP A 46 -2.77 12.70 1.16
CA ASP A 46 -1.89 11.63 0.69
C ASP A 46 -1.77 10.57 1.75
N LEU A 47 -1.76 9.32 1.30
CA LEU A 47 -1.43 8.18 2.14
C LEU A 47 -0.11 7.63 1.64
N ASP A 48 0.95 7.85 2.40
CA ASP A 48 2.27 7.39 2.05
C ASP A 48 2.54 6.02 2.67
N PHE A 49 3.25 5.17 1.93
CA PHE A 49 3.59 3.85 2.43
C PHE A 49 5.06 3.52 2.21
N VAL A 50 5.57 2.61 3.04
CA VAL A 50 6.83 1.92 2.82
C VAL A 50 6.52 0.44 2.84
N ALA A 51 6.68 -0.22 1.71
CA ALA A 51 6.43 -1.65 1.58
C ALA A 51 7.75 -2.40 1.74
N LEU A 52 7.77 -3.31 2.71
CA LEU A 52 8.97 -4.08 3.04
C LEU A 52 8.86 -5.48 2.46
N TRP A 53 9.86 -5.87 1.70
CA TRP A 53 9.90 -7.17 1.01
C TRP A 53 11.11 -7.97 1.47
N ASP A 54 10.98 -9.29 1.41
CA ASP A 54 12.10 -10.18 1.68
C ASP A 54 13.17 -10.01 0.57
N GLN A 55 12.70 -9.98 -0.68
CA GLN A 55 13.54 -9.65 -1.82
C GLN A 55 12.81 -8.60 -2.65
N LEU A 56 13.54 -7.58 -3.07
CA LEU A 56 12.93 -6.50 -3.85
C LEU A 56 12.37 -7.06 -5.17
N PRO A 57 11.08 -6.84 -5.43
CA PRO A 57 10.47 -7.35 -6.65
C PRO A 57 11.10 -6.75 -7.91
N ALA A 58 11.25 -7.59 -8.93
CA ALA A 58 11.78 -7.19 -10.21
C ALA A 58 11.11 -8.01 -11.31
N ASP A 59 11.26 -7.56 -12.55
CA ASP A 59 10.76 -8.26 -13.74
C ASP A 59 9.23 -8.51 -13.62
N GLU A 60 8.79 -9.75 -13.78
CA GLU A 60 7.37 -10.11 -13.74
C GLU A 60 6.70 -9.76 -12.41
N ARG A 61 7.46 -9.85 -11.31
CA ARG A 61 6.94 -9.52 -9.99
C ARG A 61 6.65 -8.03 -9.87
N LEU A 62 7.47 -7.19 -10.52
CA LEU A 62 7.21 -5.77 -10.56
C LEU A 62 5.91 -5.46 -11.32
N ASP A 63 5.67 -6.18 -12.41
CA ASP A 63 4.42 -6.04 -13.16
C ASP A 63 3.20 -6.38 -12.29
N GLU A 64 3.33 -7.39 -11.44
CA GLU A 64 2.26 -7.77 -10.52
C GLU A 64 1.98 -6.68 -9.50
N ILE A 65 3.03 -6.01 -9.00
CA ILE A 65 2.87 -4.91 -8.07
C ILE A 65 2.19 -3.73 -8.74
N GLN A 66 2.59 -3.42 -9.97
CA GLN A 66 1.95 -2.35 -10.73
C GLN A 66 0.47 -2.64 -10.97
N ALA A 67 0.14 -3.88 -11.29
CA ALA A 67 -1.26 -4.28 -11.47
C ALA A 67 -2.06 -4.15 -10.18
N ALA A 68 -1.44 -4.47 -9.04
CA ALA A 68 -2.09 -4.30 -7.74
C ALA A 68 -2.39 -2.82 -7.47
N HIS A 69 -1.44 -1.93 -7.74
CA HIS A 69 -1.65 -0.50 -7.58
C HIS A 69 -2.73 0.03 -8.51
N GLU A 70 -2.76 -0.42 -9.75
CA GLU A 70 -3.79 -0.02 -10.70
C GLU A 70 -5.18 -0.42 -10.22
N GLN A 71 -5.31 -1.62 -9.68
CA GLN A 71 -6.58 -2.10 -9.16
C GLN A 71 -7.04 -1.28 -7.97
N VAL A 72 -6.12 -0.94 -7.09
CA VAL A 72 -6.43 -0.07 -5.94
C VAL A 72 -6.90 1.30 -6.44
N LEU A 73 -6.21 1.87 -7.40
CA LEU A 73 -6.55 3.19 -7.94
C LEU A 73 -7.95 3.20 -8.56
N ARG A 74 -8.33 2.12 -9.23
CA ARG A 74 -9.66 2.02 -9.83
C ARG A 74 -10.77 2.03 -8.79
N GLN A 75 -10.55 1.37 -7.65
CA GLN A 75 -11.55 1.27 -6.60
C GLN A 75 -11.49 2.44 -5.63
N PHE A 76 -10.30 2.97 -5.41
CA PHE A 76 -10.07 4.02 -4.41
C PHE A 76 -9.18 5.13 -5.02
N PRO A 77 -9.78 6.02 -5.83
CA PRO A 77 -9.00 7.11 -6.43
C PRO A 77 -8.51 8.14 -5.42
N THR A 78 -9.10 8.15 -4.23
CA THR A 78 -8.66 9.01 -3.12
C THR A 78 -8.67 8.21 -1.83
N PRO A 79 -7.77 8.49 -0.88
CA PRO A 79 -6.64 9.42 -0.97
C PRO A 79 -5.59 8.93 -1.98
N THR A 80 -4.68 9.80 -2.36
CA THR A 80 -3.54 9.40 -3.16
C THR A 80 -2.71 8.39 -2.36
N PHE A 81 -2.44 7.24 -2.95
CA PHE A 81 -1.69 6.17 -2.31
C PHE A 81 -0.34 6.03 -3.00
N ASP A 82 0.71 6.53 -2.36
CA ASP A 82 2.02 6.62 -2.95
C ASP A 82 3.08 6.23 -1.93
N GLY A 83 4.23 5.78 -2.42
CA GLY A 83 5.29 5.36 -1.53
C GLY A 83 6.37 4.61 -2.28
N PHE A 84 7.15 3.81 -1.54
CA PHE A 84 8.21 3.06 -2.17
C PHE A 84 8.33 1.65 -1.58
N HIS A 85 9.04 0.81 -2.31
CA HIS A 85 9.28 -0.59 -1.97
C HIS A 85 10.75 -0.77 -1.63
N CYS A 86 11.02 -1.48 -0.55
CA CYS A 86 12.40 -1.70 -0.11
C CYS A 86 12.52 -3.05 0.59
N THR A 87 13.75 -3.40 0.95
CA THR A 87 14.02 -4.57 1.78
C THR A 87 14.55 -4.10 3.13
N ALA A 88 14.63 -5.01 4.09
CA ALA A 88 15.18 -4.68 5.41
C ALA A 88 16.61 -4.15 5.33
N ALA A 89 17.36 -4.58 4.33
CA ALA A 89 18.74 -4.13 4.13
C ALA A 89 18.82 -2.66 3.71
N ASP A 90 17.74 -2.10 3.20
CA ASP A 90 17.68 -0.70 2.74
C ASP A 90 17.31 0.26 3.86
N LEU A 91 16.94 -0.25 5.01
CA LEU A 91 16.51 0.57 6.15
C LEU A 91 17.66 0.99 7.05
#